data_69d74f9bcd3bcd71e7b2e3d1512dbd77
#
_entry.id   69d74f9bcd3bcd71e7b2e3d1512dbd77
#
_cell.length_a   1.000
_cell.length_b   1.000
_cell.length_c   1.000
_cell.angle_alpha   90.00
_cell.angle_beta   90.00
_cell.angle_gamma   90.00
#
_symmetry.space_group_name_H-M   'P 1'
#
loop_
_entity.id
_entity.type
_entity.pdbx_description
1 polymer ?
#
loop_
_entity_poly.entity_id
_entity_poly.type
_entity_poly.pdbx_seq_one_letter_code
_entity_poly.pdbx_strand_id
1 'polypeptide(L)'
;LVEEKSPVAQEYFVAITWDGRAKRPVCVFSDMGGIDVEEVAGTHPEHVSKTTFSSILPLSPRIAKEAIAATGVSGSDLNRLTPIVFELMKIFLEYDLTLAEINPLARLEDGRFVVLDGHVDMEAEARGDHRALLEEIGIGEDETRQARPPTEFEIAGARVNAADHRGVAGNVVEFDGDLGLVIGAGGGSLTLFDAVRKQGGRPANYCEIGGNPSMRKAKELTKLILSKPGVEE
;
A
#
# COMPACT_ATOMS: atom_id res chain seq x y z
N LEU A 1 19.54 -9.97 -11.37
CA LEU A 1 18.84 -10.38 -12.59
C LEU A 1 19.46 -9.62 -13.76
N VAL A 2 19.66 -10.28 -14.90
CA VAL A 2 20.13 -9.64 -16.13
C VAL A 2 19.14 -10.00 -17.23
N GLU A 3 18.59 -8.98 -17.87
CA GLU A 3 17.58 -9.12 -18.91
C GLU A 3 18.05 -8.48 -20.22
N GLU A 4 17.46 -8.89 -21.33
CA GLU A 4 17.69 -8.25 -22.62
C GLU A 4 17.07 -6.85 -22.63
N LYS A 5 17.82 -5.86 -23.12
CA LYS A 5 17.33 -4.49 -23.22
C LYS A 5 16.20 -4.40 -24.25
N SER A 6 15.01 -4.05 -23.81
CA SER A 6 13.87 -3.84 -24.67
C SER A 6 13.98 -2.54 -25.51
N PRO A 7 13.66 -2.57 -26.81
CA PRO A 7 13.65 -1.37 -27.67
C PRO A 7 12.37 -0.54 -27.37
N VAL A 8 12.46 0.31 -26.35
CA VAL A 8 11.35 1.14 -25.88
C VAL A 8 11.15 2.36 -26.77
N ALA A 9 9.93 2.55 -27.27
CA ALA A 9 9.53 3.72 -28.04
C ALA A 9 8.79 4.76 -27.21
N GLN A 10 8.05 4.33 -26.16
CA GLN A 10 7.26 5.18 -25.29
C GLN A 10 7.08 4.51 -23.92
N GLU A 11 7.13 5.28 -22.86
CA GLU A 11 6.87 4.83 -21.49
C GLU A 11 5.62 5.47 -20.93
N TYR A 12 4.83 4.67 -20.22
CA TYR A 12 3.61 5.08 -19.53
C TYR A 12 3.72 4.71 -18.06
N PHE A 13 3.01 5.46 -17.22
CA PHE A 13 2.78 5.14 -15.82
C PHE A 13 1.32 4.79 -15.60
N VAL A 14 1.06 3.78 -14.80
CA VAL A 14 -0.27 3.49 -14.28
C VAL A 14 -0.20 2.99 -12.85
N ALA A 15 -1.01 3.57 -11.98
CA ALA A 15 -1.19 3.08 -10.63
C ALA A 15 -2.67 3.08 -10.23
N ILE A 16 -3.05 2.06 -9.49
CA ILE A 16 -4.34 1.97 -8.81
C ILE A 16 -4.07 2.00 -7.32
N THR A 17 -4.71 2.92 -6.61
CA THR A 17 -4.58 3.07 -5.16
C THR A 17 -5.86 3.64 -4.56
N TRP A 18 -5.89 3.86 -3.25
CA TRP A 18 -7.03 4.44 -2.56
C TRP A 18 -6.89 5.95 -2.42
N ASP A 19 -7.88 6.70 -2.90
CA ASP A 19 -7.98 8.13 -2.61
C ASP A 19 -8.57 8.32 -1.20
N GLY A 20 -7.73 8.68 -0.24
CA GLY A 20 -8.12 8.89 1.15
C GLY A 20 -9.13 10.03 1.34
N ARG A 21 -9.23 10.98 0.39
CA ARG A 21 -10.17 12.10 0.41
C ARG A 21 -11.51 11.73 -0.19
N ALA A 22 -11.51 11.11 -1.37
CA ALA A 22 -12.70 10.64 -2.04
C ALA A 22 -13.27 9.34 -1.43
N LYS A 23 -12.48 8.61 -0.62
CA LYS A 23 -12.82 7.29 -0.05
C LYS A 23 -13.21 6.27 -1.13
N ARG A 24 -12.46 6.28 -2.22
CA ARG A 24 -12.68 5.43 -3.40
C ARG A 24 -11.35 5.02 -4.01
N PRO A 25 -11.30 3.91 -4.75
CA PRO A 25 -10.15 3.62 -5.60
C PRO A 25 -9.98 4.70 -6.66
N VAL A 26 -8.74 4.99 -6.99
CA VAL A 26 -8.35 5.93 -8.04
C VAL A 26 -7.36 5.28 -8.99
N CYS A 27 -7.62 5.40 -10.28
CA CYS A 27 -6.66 5.13 -11.33
C CYS A 27 -5.88 6.40 -11.63
N VAL A 28 -4.57 6.37 -11.46
CA VAL A 28 -3.64 7.40 -11.88
C VAL A 28 -2.95 6.91 -13.14
N PHE A 29 -3.03 7.66 -14.21
CA PHE A 29 -2.37 7.32 -15.48
C PHE A 29 -1.56 8.51 -15.98
N SER A 30 -0.36 8.24 -16.52
CA SER A 30 0.46 9.23 -17.21
C SER A 30 1.02 8.66 -18.51
N ASP A 31 1.09 9.50 -19.54
CA ASP A 31 1.83 9.19 -20.77
C ASP A 31 3.33 9.56 -20.69
N MET A 32 3.80 9.90 -19.48
CA MET A 32 5.19 10.09 -19.11
C MET A 32 5.54 9.06 -18.01
N GLY A 33 6.05 7.91 -18.39
CA GLY A 33 6.49 6.85 -17.49
C GLY A 33 8.00 6.89 -17.20
N GLY A 34 8.46 6.00 -16.31
CA GLY A 34 9.88 5.89 -15.96
C GLY A 34 10.43 7.01 -15.07
N ILE A 35 9.58 7.91 -14.61
CA ILE A 35 9.91 9.05 -13.75
C ILE A 35 8.91 9.17 -12.62
N ASP A 36 9.20 10.03 -11.63
CA ASP A 36 8.29 10.28 -10.52
C ASP A 36 7.00 10.98 -11.00
N VAL A 37 5.88 10.31 -10.84
CA VAL A 37 4.55 10.83 -11.25
C VAL A 37 4.12 12.06 -10.46
N GLU A 38 4.62 12.25 -9.24
CA GLU A 38 4.33 13.44 -8.43
C GLU A 38 5.04 14.67 -9.02
N GLU A 39 6.28 14.49 -9.50
CA GLU A 39 7.01 15.53 -10.23
C GLU A 39 6.30 15.88 -11.54
N VAL A 40 5.84 14.87 -12.30
CA VAL A 40 5.07 15.11 -13.53
C VAL A 40 3.78 15.85 -13.22
N ALA A 41 3.04 15.44 -12.18
CA ALA A 41 1.79 16.10 -11.78
C ALA A 41 2.00 17.57 -11.36
N GLY A 42 3.18 17.90 -10.83
CA GLY A 42 3.53 19.26 -10.45
C GLY A 42 3.98 20.15 -11.61
N THR A 43 4.68 19.59 -12.60
CA THR A 43 5.29 20.33 -13.71
C THR A 43 4.49 20.24 -15.02
N HIS A 44 3.81 19.10 -15.24
CA HIS A 44 3.08 18.75 -16.45
C HIS A 44 1.72 18.10 -16.12
N PRO A 45 0.81 18.80 -15.43
CA PRO A 45 -0.47 18.23 -14.97
C PRO A 45 -1.36 17.73 -16.11
N GLU A 46 -1.20 18.22 -17.33
CA GLU A 46 -1.91 17.75 -18.53
C GLU A 46 -1.53 16.32 -18.95
N HIS A 47 -0.35 15.83 -18.50
CA HIS A 47 0.14 14.47 -18.75
C HIS A 47 -0.25 13.47 -17.64
N VAL A 48 -0.99 13.90 -16.62
CA VAL A 48 -1.44 13.03 -15.53
C VAL A 48 -2.95 13.09 -15.39
N SER A 49 -3.60 11.94 -15.40
CA SER A 49 -5.02 11.81 -15.10
C SER A 49 -5.26 11.10 -13.78
N LYS A 50 -6.33 11.48 -13.09
CA LYS A 50 -6.82 10.82 -11.86
C LYS A 50 -8.31 10.54 -12.01
N THR A 51 -8.68 9.27 -12.14
CA THR A 51 -10.06 8.85 -12.35
C THR A 51 -10.50 7.93 -11.23
N THR A 52 -11.41 8.41 -10.36
CA THR A 52 -11.97 7.58 -9.28
C THR A 52 -13.04 6.64 -9.81
N PHE A 53 -13.17 5.47 -9.18
CA PHE A 53 -14.19 4.49 -9.54
C PHE A 53 -14.81 3.84 -8.30
N SER A 54 -15.82 3.00 -8.49
CA SER A 54 -16.50 2.31 -7.40
C SER A 54 -15.85 0.95 -7.14
N SER A 55 -15.63 0.61 -5.87
CA SER A 55 -15.27 -0.75 -5.44
C SER A 55 -16.47 -1.68 -5.29
N ILE A 56 -17.70 -1.16 -5.41
CA ILE A 56 -18.96 -1.92 -5.16
C ILE A 56 -19.69 -2.20 -6.48
N LEU A 57 -19.69 -1.23 -7.41
CA LEU A 57 -20.38 -1.38 -8.68
C LEU A 57 -19.51 -2.15 -9.68
N PRO A 58 -20.15 -2.86 -10.64
CA PRO A 58 -19.41 -3.57 -11.68
C PRO A 58 -18.40 -2.65 -12.40
N LEU A 59 -17.17 -3.10 -12.45
CA LEU A 59 -16.10 -2.39 -13.15
C LEU A 59 -16.32 -2.41 -14.66
N SER A 60 -16.04 -1.29 -15.32
CA SER A 60 -16.22 -1.16 -16.78
C SER A 60 -14.90 -0.73 -17.45
N PRO A 61 -14.53 -1.32 -18.59
CA PRO A 61 -13.37 -0.89 -19.39
C PRO A 61 -13.41 0.58 -19.80
N ARG A 62 -14.60 1.18 -19.80
CA ARG A 62 -14.81 2.59 -20.08
C ARG A 62 -14.04 3.48 -19.11
N ILE A 63 -13.96 3.11 -17.82
CA ILE A 63 -13.25 3.88 -16.79
C ILE A 63 -11.76 3.96 -17.11
N ALA A 64 -11.16 2.81 -17.43
CA ALA A 64 -9.76 2.75 -17.87
C ALA A 64 -9.53 3.58 -19.13
N LYS A 65 -10.44 3.48 -20.10
CA LYS A 65 -10.37 4.24 -21.35
C LYS A 65 -10.46 5.76 -21.12
N GLU A 66 -11.34 6.21 -20.24
CA GLU A 66 -11.48 7.63 -19.87
C GLU A 66 -10.22 8.15 -19.14
N ALA A 67 -9.64 7.36 -18.23
CA ALA A 67 -8.40 7.72 -17.55
C ALA A 67 -7.25 7.93 -18.56
N ILE A 68 -7.07 6.99 -19.49
CA ILE A 68 -6.01 7.08 -20.51
C ILE A 68 -6.25 8.24 -21.47
N ALA A 69 -7.48 8.39 -21.97
CA ALA A 69 -7.82 9.44 -22.94
C ALA A 69 -7.66 10.86 -22.38
N ALA A 70 -7.78 11.04 -21.07
CA ALA A 70 -7.63 12.33 -20.40
C ALA A 70 -6.21 12.91 -20.50
N THR A 71 -5.18 12.09 -20.77
CA THR A 71 -3.80 12.54 -21.04
C THR A 71 -3.53 12.81 -22.53
N GLY A 72 -4.56 12.73 -23.39
CA GLY A 72 -4.42 12.95 -24.83
C GLY A 72 -4.05 11.68 -25.63
N VAL A 73 -3.79 10.56 -24.98
CA VAL A 73 -3.52 9.28 -25.65
C VAL A 73 -4.76 8.85 -26.45
N SER A 74 -4.56 8.49 -27.71
CA SER A 74 -5.65 8.21 -28.65
C SER A 74 -5.31 7.07 -29.62
N GLY A 75 -6.24 6.73 -30.53
CA GLY A 75 -6.01 5.76 -31.61
C GLY A 75 -5.69 4.35 -31.15
N SER A 76 -4.65 3.77 -31.71
CA SER A 76 -4.22 2.38 -31.46
C SER A 76 -3.78 2.19 -30.03
N ASP A 77 -3.01 3.12 -29.48
CA ASP A 77 -2.43 3.02 -28.13
C ASP A 77 -3.53 3.07 -27.06
N LEU A 78 -4.52 3.94 -27.20
CA LEU A 78 -5.69 3.99 -26.33
C LEU A 78 -6.42 2.63 -26.29
N ASN A 79 -6.62 2.00 -27.45
CA ASN A 79 -7.33 0.73 -27.54
C ASN A 79 -6.52 -0.43 -26.96
N ARG A 80 -5.19 -0.40 -27.04
CA ARG A 80 -4.29 -1.42 -26.49
C ARG A 80 -4.04 -1.26 -25.01
N LEU A 81 -3.90 -0.04 -24.53
CA LEU A 81 -3.71 0.27 -23.11
C LEU A 81 -4.97 0.01 -22.27
N THR A 82 -6.15 0.26 -22.85
CA THR A 82 -7.43 0.08 -22.13
C THR A 82 -7.56 -1.29 -21.45
N PRO A 83 -7.38 -2.43 -22.13
CA PRO A 83 -7.48 -3.73 -21.46
C PRO A 83 -6.41 -3.94 -20.39
N ILE A 84 -5.19 -3.43 -20.56
CA ILE A 84 -4.09 -3.58 -19.60
C ILE A 84 -4.46 -2.84 -18.29
N VAL A 85 -4.86 -1.58 -18.41
CA VAL A 85 -5.26 -0.78 -17.25
C VAL A 85 -6.52 -1.34 -16.60
N PHE A 86 -7.47 -1.84 -17.39
CA PHE A 86 -8.68 -2.47 -16.87
C PHE A 86 -8.39 -3.75 -16.08
N GLU A 87 -7.49 -4.62 -16.57
CA GLU A 87 -7.07 -5.82 -15.83
C GLU A 87 -6.33 -5.44 -14.54
N LEU A 88 -5.49 -4.40 -14.55
CA LEU A 88 -4.85 -3.90 -13.32
C LEU A 88 -5.87 -3.42 -12.27
N MET A 89 -6.93 -2.72 -12.72
CA MET A 89 -8.03 -2.31 -11.84
C MET A 89 -8.79 -3.51 -11.26
N LYS A 90 -8.98 -4.58 -12.05
CA LYS A 90 -9.60 -5.83 -11.57
C LYS A 90 -8.74 -6.52 -10.52
N ILE A 91 -7.45 -6.70 -10.80
CA ILE A 91 -6.47 -7.28 -9.88
C ILE A 91 -6.47 -6.50 -8.57
N PHE A 92 -6.46 -5.16 -8.64
CA PHE A 92 -6.49 -4.31 -7.44
C PHE A 92 -7.70 -4.59 -6.54
N LEU A 93 -8.90 -4.74 -7.13
CA LEU A 93 -10.13 -5.01 -6.34
C LEU A 93 -10.25 -6.49 -5.92
N GLU A 94 -9.85 -7.42 -6.79
CA GLU A 94 -10.00 -8.86 -6.58
C GLU A 94 -9.09 -9.38 -5.46
N TYR A 95 -7.91 -8.78 -5.32
CA TYR A 95 -6.89 -9.21 -4.36
C TYR A 95 -6.70 -8.24 -3.19
N ASP A 96 -7.67 -7.37 -2.92
CA ASP A 96 -7.67 -6.43 -1.80
C ASP A 96 -6.36 -5.64 -1.69
N LEU A 97 -5.91 -5.10 -2.83
CA LEU A 97 -4.65 -4.38 -2.88
C LEU A 97 -4.78 -2.95 -2.32
N THR A 98 -3.72 -2.45 -1.74
CA THR A 98 -3.54 -1.05 -1.35
C THR A 98 -2.84 -0.24 -2.43
N LEU A 99 -2.03 -0.92 -3.25
CA LEU A 99 -1.35 -0.36 -4.42
C LEU A 99 -1.19 -1.43 -5.50
N ALA A 100 -1.43 -1.06 -6.75
CA ALA A 100 -1.00 -1.80 -7.93
C ALA A 100 -0.44 -0.79 -8.93
N GLU A 101 0.87 -0.84 -9.16
CA GLU A 101 1.59 0.12 -10.00
C GLU A 101 2.38 -0.59 -11.09
N ILE A 102 2.41 -0.01 -12.26
CA ILE A 102 3.32 -0.37 -13.36
C ILE A 102 4.09 0.90 -13.75
N ASN A 103 5.41 0.89 -13.56
CA ASN A 103 6.27 2.03 -13.85
C ASN A 103 7.71 1.61 -14.22
N PRO A 104 8.01 1.57 -15.53
CA PRO A 104 7.15 1.92 -16.65
C PRO A 104 6.37 0.74 -17.29
N LEU A 105 5.22 1.07 -17.86
CA LEU A 105 4.57 0.27 -18.90
C LEU A 105 5.09 0.75 -20.25
N ALA A 106 5.91 -0.07 -20.91
CA ALA A 106 6.58 0.33 -22.13
C ALA A 106 5.82 -0.11 -23.39
N ARG A 107 5.69 0.83 -24.34
CA ARG A 107 5.39 0.48 -25.73
C ARG A 107 6.70 0.33 -26.50
N LEU A 108 6.91 -0.86 -27.06
CA LEU A 108 8.10 -1.15 -27.87
C LEU A 108 7.96 -0.58 -29.29
N GLU A 109 9.10 -0.51 -30.01
CA GLU A 109 9.15 -0.05 -31.39
C GLU A 109 8.26 -0.89 -32.34
N ASP A 110 8.06 -2.17 -32.04
CA ASP A 110 7.18 -3.07 -32.79
C ASP A 110 5.68 -2.92 -32.38
N GLY A 111 5.38 -2.02 -31.47
CA GLY A 111 4.03 -1.71 -30.96
C GLY A 111 3.52 -2.64 -29.88
N ARG A 112 4.27 -3.65 -29.41
CA ARG A 112 3.91 -4.45 -28.23
C ARG A 112 4.01 -3.62 -26.96
N PHE A 113 3.21 -3.96 -25.95
CA PHE A 113 3.32 -3.42 -24.61
C PHE A 113 3.96 -4.43 -23.68
N VAL A 114 4.88 -3.97 -22.82
CA VAL A 114 5.61 -4.78 -21.86
C VAL A 114 5.62 -4.04 -20.51
N VAL A 115 5.35 -4.78 -19.44
CA VAL A 115 5.55 -4.30 -18.06
C VAL A 115 7.05 -4.46 -17.77
N LEU A 116 7.75 -3.36 -17.57
CA LEU A 116 9.18 -3.39 -17.26
C LEU A 116 9.42 -3.44 -15.75
N ASP A 117 8.58 -2.78 -14.97
CA ASP A 117 8.56 -2.90 -13.53
C ASP A 117 7.13 -2.82 -12.99
N GLY A 118 6.86 -3.55 -11.91
CA GLY A 118 5.57 -3.59 -11.26
C GLY A 118 5.71 -3.63 -9.75
N HIS A 119 4.89 -2.85 -9.07
CA HIS A 119 4.82 -2.81 -7.62
C HIS A 119 3.39 -3.10 -7.16
N VAL A 120 3.25 -4.08 -6.29
CA VAL A 120 1.96 -4.51 -5.75
C VAL A 120 2.05 -4.64 -4.24
N ASP A 121 1.14 -3.96 -3.54
CA ASP A 121 0.96 -4.11 -2.10
C ASP A 121 -0.45 -4.61 -1.80
N MET A 122 -0.55 -5.67 -1.01
CA MET A 122 -1.81 -6.24 -0.53
C MET A 122 -2.08 -5.78 0.90
N GLU A 123 -3.36 -5.53 1.21
CA GLU A 123 -3.78 -5.25 2.58
C GLU A 123 -3.39 -6.41 3.51
N ALA A 124 -2.76 -6.09 4.64
CA ALA A 124 -2.19 -7.11 5.52
C ALA A 124 -3.24 -8.08 6.07
N GLU A 125 -4.42 -7.57 6.42
CA GLU A 125 -5.53 -8.36 6.93
C GLU A 125 -6.17 -9.27 5.86
N ALA A 126 -6.10 -8.89 4.58
CA ALA A 126 -6.63 -9.67 3.47
C ALA A 126 -5.74 -10.87 3.08
N ARG A 127 -4.47 -10.89 3.50
CA ARG A 127 -3.53 -11.98 3.16
C ARG A 127 -4.05 -13.37 3.54
N GLY A 128 -4.82 -13.45 4.64
CA GLY A 128 -5.44 -14.70 5.08
C GLY A 128 -6.44 -15.27 4.07
N ASP A 129 -7.19 -14.41 3.40
CA ASP A 129 -8.20 -14.77 2.41
C ASP A 129 -7.55 -15.16 1.07
N HIS A 130 -6.34 -14.68 0.79
CA HIS A 130 -5.57 -14.95 -0.44
C HIS A 130 -4.42 -15.93 -0.25
N ARG A 131 -4.41 -16.73 0.83
CA ARG A 131 -3.32 -17.66 1.17
C ARG A 131 -2.95 -18.59 0.00
N ALA A 132 -3.92 -19.19 -0.67
CA ALA A 132 -3.66 -20.12 -1.76
C ALA A 132 -2.92 -19.45 -2.94
N LEU A 133 -3.28 -18.21 -3.28
CA LEU A 133 -2.56 -17.43 -4.29
C LEU A 133 -1.13 -17.10 -3.85
N LEU A 134 -0.97 -16.64 -2.60
CA LEU A 134 0.35 -16.27 -2.07
C LEU A 134 1.30 -17.47 -2.05
N GLU A 135 0.81 -18.65 -1.65
CA GLU A 135 1.57 -19.91 -1.71
C GLU A 135 1.94 -20.28 -3.15
N GLU A 136 1.00 -20.14 -4.12
CA GLU A 136 1.25 -20.45 -5.53
C GLU A 136 2.36 -19.58 -6.13
N ILE A 137 2.40 -18.29 -5.77
CA ILE A 137 3.43 -17.35 -6.24
C ILE A 137 4.69 -17.33 -5.34
N GLY A 138 4.75 -18.20 -4.32
CA GLY A 138 5.92 -18.38 -3.45
C GLY A 138 6.14 -17.28 -2.43
N ILE A 139 5.08 -16.55 -2.04
CA ILE A 139 5.14 -15.52 -0.99
C ILE A 139 4.72 -16.12 0.35
N GLY A 140 5.63 -16.13 1.34
CA GLY A 140 5.37 -16.62 2.69
C GLY A 140 4.42 -15.74 3.50
N GLU A 141 3.81 -16.31 4.55
CA GLU A 141 2.86 -15.58 5.43
C GLU A 141 3.48 -14.33 6.06
N ASP A 142 4.76 -14.39 6.44
CA ASP A 142 5.49 -13.31 7.09
C ASP A 142 6.29 -12.44 6.11
N GLU A 143 6.22 -12.75 4.82
CA GLU A 143 6.99 -12.06 3.79
C GLU A 143 6.26 -10.79 3.36
N THR A 144 6.57 -9.68 4.04
CA THR A 144 6.05 -8.35 3.72
C THR A 144 7.18 -7.45 3.25
N ARG A 145 6.95 -6.67 2.20
CA ARG A 145 7.89 -5.65 1.78
C ARG A 145 7.74 -4.44 2.71
N GLN A 146 8.60 -4.37 3.70
CA GLN A 146 8.67 -3.20 4.58
C GLN A 146 9.67 -2.18 4.02
N ALA A 147 9.39 -0.90 4.20
CA ALA A 147 10.30 0.19 3.79
C ALA A 147 11.68 0.09 4.48
N ARG A 148 11.75 -0.55 5.64
CA ARG A 148 12.95 -0.89 6.38
C ARG A 148 12.77 -2.24 7.10
N PRO A 149 13.86 -2.93 7.45
CA PRO A 149 13.76 -4.08 8.35
C PRO A 149 13.12 -3.71 9.69
N PRO A 150 12.32 -4.59 10.31
CA PRO A 150 11.75 -4.35 11.63
C PRO A 150 12.87 -4.23 12.66
N THR A 151 12.69 -3.36 13.64
CA THR A 151 13.60 -3.22 14.77
C THR A 151 13.46 -4.40 15.75
N GLU A 152 14.44 -4.59 16.64
CA GLU A 152 14.34 -5.61 17.69
C GLU A 152 13.11 -5.39 18.59
N PHE A 153 12.75 -4.13 18.82
CA PHE A 153 11.56 -3.74 19.57
C PHE A 153 10.26 -4.17 18.86
N GLU A 154 10.17 -3.94 17.56
CA GLU A 154 9.02 -4.34 16.73
C GLU A 154 8.90 -5.87 16.63
N ILE A 155 10.02 -6.57 16.48
CA ILE A 155 10.07 -8.05 16.50
C ILE A 155 9.61 -8.59 17.87
N ALA A 156 10.01 -7.95 18.96
CA ALA A 156 9.56 -8.33 20.30
C ALA A 156 8.06 -8.13 20.48
N GLY A 157 7.49 -7.04 19.94
CA GLY A 157 6.05 -6.78 19.89
C GLY A 157 5.28 -7.87 19.16
N ALA A 158 5.75 -8.26 17.97
CA ALA A 158 5.16 -9.35 17.19
C ALA A 158 5.18 -10.69 17.97
N ARG A 159 6.25 -10.99 18.69
CA ARG A 159 6.34 -12.18 19.56
C ARG A 159 5.31 -12.16 20.70
N VAL A 160 5.06 -10.99 21.32
CA VAL A 160 4.03 -10.84 22.35
C VAL A 160 2.65 -11.14 21.76
N ASN A 161 2.38 -10.68 20.54
CA ASN A 161 1.12 -10.97 19.86
C ASN A 161 0.97 -12.47 19.57
N ALA A 162 1.97 -13.10 19.00
CA ALA A 162 1.97 -14.53 18.63
C ALA A 162 1.91 -15.47 19.83
N ALA A 163 2.39 -15.06 21.01
CA ALA A 163 2.44 -15.91 22.21
C ALA A 163 1.06 -16.20 22.84
N ASP A 164 0.00 -15.50 22.41
CA ASP A 164 -1.35 -15.65 22.95
C ASP A 164 -2.38 -15.39 21.83
N HIS A 165 -3.22 -16.36 21.56
CA HIS A 165 -4.27 -16.29 20.55
C HIS A 165 -5.43 -15.35 20.92
N ARG A 166 -5.51 -14.91 22.17
CA ARG A 166 -6.62 -14.13 22.69
C ARG A 166 -6.40 -12.64 22.49
N GLY A 167 -7.24 -12.04 21.68
CA GLY A 167 -7.15 -10.64 21.28
C GLY A 167 -5.97 -10.35 20.35
N VAL A 168 -5.89 -9.15 19.88
CA VAL A 168 -4.86 -8.67 18.99
C VAL A 168 -4.01 -7.62 19.74
N ALA A 169 -2.69 -7.81 19.77
CA ALA A 169 -1.75 -6.71 19.88
C ALA A 169 -1.36 -6.39 18.45
N GLY A 170 -1.90 -5.32 17.90
CA GLY A 170 -1.63 -4.90 16.53
C GLY A 170 -0.15 -4.59 16.30
N ASN A 171 0.19 -4.12 15.13
CA ASN A 171 1.57 -3.79 14.79
C ASN A 171 2.16 -2.82 15.81
N VAL A 172 3.27 -3.20 16.43
CA VAL A 172 4.08 -2.30 17.24
C VAL A 172 5.03 -1.59 16.30
N VAL A 173 4.95 -0.27 16.23
CA VAL A 173 5.85 0.56 15.42
C VAL A 173 6.68 1.42 16.36
N GLU A 174 7.99 1.45 16.14
CA GLU A 174 8.94 2.21 16.95
C GLU A 174 9.15 3.64 16.43
N PHE A 175 9.19 4.61 17.35
CA PHE A 175 9.48 6.03 17.09
C PHE A 175 10.48 6.59 18.09
N ASP A 176 11.09 7.74 17.76
CA ASP A 176 12.08 8.44 18.59
C ASP A 176 11.44 9.41 19.61
N GLY A 177 10.39 8.96 20.30
CA GLY A 177 9.74 9.75 21.34
C GLY A 177 10.05 9.26 22.75
N ASP A 178 9.42 9.92 23.72
CA ASP A 178 9.57 9.67 25.16
C ASP A 178 8.27 9.17 25.82
N LEU A 179 7.14 9.24 25.09
CA LEU A 179 5.83 8.82 25.57
C LEU A 179 5.48 7.42 25.06
N GLY A 180 5.44 6.44 25.95
CA GLY A 180 5.02 5.07 25.63
C GLY A 180 3.50 4.98 25.49
N LEU A 181 3.00 4.37 24.39
CA LEU A 181 1.58 4.25 24.11
C LEU A 181 1.12 2.79 24.02
N VAL A 182 0.06 2.45 24.76
CA VAL A 182 -0.75 1.24 24.60
C VAL A 182 -2.20 1.68 24.43
N ILE A 183 -2.74 1.57 23.21
CA ILE A 183 -4.05 2.14 22.88
C ILE A 183 -5.07 1.03 22.69
N GLY A 184 -6.06 0.97 23.55
CA GLY A 184 -7.11 -0.04 23.54
C GLY A 184 -8.35 0.35 22.74
N ALA A 185 -8.20 0.80 21.50
CA ALA A 185 -9.29 1.39 20.74
C ALA A 185 -9.45 0.85 19.30
N GLY A 186 -8.74 -0.22 18.92
CA GLY A 186 -8.78 -0.72 17.54
C GLY A 186 -8.53 0.41 16.54
N GLY A 187 -9.38 0.56 15.52
CA GLY A 187 -9.25 1.64 14.52
C GLY A 187 -9.28 3.07 15.07
N GLY A 188 -9.78 3.29 16.28
CA GLY A 188 -9.69 4.58 16.98
C GLY A 188 -8.30 4.92 17.50
N SER A 189 -7.38 3.95 17.54
CA SER A 189 -6.00 4.12 18.01
C SER A 189 -5.22 5.14 17.19
N LEU A 190 -5.40 5.18 15.87
CA LEU A 190 -4.78 6.15 14.98
C LEU A 190 -5.23 7.59 15.31
N THR A 191 -6.52 7.78 15.57
CA THR A 191 -7.07 9.08 15.96
C THR A 191 -6.50 9.55 17.29
N LEU A 192 -6.35 8.65 18.26
CA LEU A 192 -5.73 8.96 19.55
C LEU A 192 -4.24 9.28 19.41
N PHE A 193 -3.52 8.51 18.61
CA PHE A 193 -2.11 8.78 18.31
C PHE A 193 -1.92 10.17 17.68
N ASP A 194 -2.73 10.52 16.68
CA ASP A 194 -2.70 11.82 16.04
C ASP A 194 -3.07 12.95 17.01
N ALA A 195 -4.03 12.73 17.91
CA ALA A 195 -4.40 13.70 18.95
C ALA A 195 -3.25 13.96 19.92
N VAL A 196 -2.53 12.92 20.35
CA VAL A 196 -1.33 13.07 21.21
C VAL A 196 -0.27 13.93 20.51
N ARG A 197 0.05 13.62 19.25
CA ARG A 197 1.01 14.41 18.46
C ARG A 197 0.57 15.86 18.28
N LYS A 198 -0.70 16.09 18.02
CA LYS A 198 -1.26 17.43 17.85
C LYS A 198 -1.16 18.27 19.13
N GLN A 199 -1.18 17.65 20.31
CA GLN A 199 -0.99 18.32 21.59
C GLN A 199 0.49 18.45 22.00
N GLY A 200 1.43 18.13 21.12
CA GLY A 200 2.86 18.24 21.36
C GLY A 200 3.50 17.01 22.03
N GLY A 201 2.75 15.94 22.25
CA GLY A 201 3.30 14.67 22.72
C GLY A 201 4.25 14.06 21.69
N ARG A 202 5.27 13.37 22.17
CA ARG A 202 6.29 12.70 21.37
C ARG A 202 6.20 11.18 21.57
N PRO A 203 5.35 10.46 20.79
CA PRO A 203 5.22 9.02 20.94
C PRO A 203 6.56 8.30 20.74
N ALA A 204 6.88 7.37 21.64
CA ALA A 204 8.00 6.45 21.53
C ALA A 204 7.65 5.21 20.67
N ASN A 205 6.36 4.96 20.51
CA ASN A 205 5.82 3.88 19.72
C ASN A 205 4.38 4.17 19.32
N TYR A 206 3.92 3.47 18.28
CA TYR A 206 2.49 3.18 18.06
C TYR A 206 2.25 1.73 18.49
N CYS A 207 1.15 1.48 19.16
CA CYS A 207 0.67 0.13 19.44
C CYS A 207 -0.81 0.16 19.77
N GLU A 208 -1.56 -0.72 19.15
CA GLU A 208 -2.96 -0.96 19.52
C GLU A 208 -3.12 -2.32 20.19
N ILE A 209 -4.10 -2.41 21.08
CA ILE A 209 -4.51 -3.65 21.72
C ILE A 209 -6.04 -3.73 21.66
N GLY A 210 -6.58 -4.85 21.14
CA GLY A 210 -8.02 -4.97 20.91
C GLY A 210 -8.51 -6.42 20.93
N GLY A 211 -9.79 -6.64 20.58
CA GLY A 211 -10.36 -7.98 20.47
C GLY A 211 -10.40 -8.75 21.80
N ASN A 212 -10.62 -8.06 22.92
CA ASN A 212 -10.64 -8.67 24.26
C ASN A 212 -9.31 -9.39 24.61
N PRO A 213 -8.19 -8.67 24.65
CA PRO A 213 -6.88 -9.26 24.91
C PRO A 213 -6.82 -9.92 26.30
N SER A 214 -5.94 -10.91 26.43
CA SER A 214 -5.67 -11.49 27.74
C SER A 214 -4.90 -10.50 28.63
N MET A 215 -5.05 -10.63 29.93
CA MET A 215 -4.23 -9.86 30.89
C MET A 215 -2.72 -10.11 30.68
N ARG A 216 -2.34 -11.31 30.26
CA ARG A 216 -0.97 -11.67 29.95
C ARG A 216 -0.46 -10.86 28.77
N LYS A 217 -1.21 -10.81 27.65
CA LYS A 217 -0.83 -10.04 26.46
C LYS A 217 -0.68 -8.56 26.78
N ALA A 218 -1.66 -7.95 27.47
CA ALA A 218 -1.61 -6.57 27.88
C ALA A 218 -0.38 -6.27 28.78
N LYS A 219 -0.11 -7.13 29.75
CA LYS A 219 1.03 -6.99 30.66
C LYS A 219 2.38 -7.07 29.94
N GLU A 220 2.57 -8.08 29.09
CA GLU A 220 3.85 -8.25 28.38
C GLU A 220 4.09 -7.13 27.35
N LEU A 221 3.05 -6.66 26.69
CA LEU A 221 3.13 -5.51 25.79
C LEU A 221 3.51 -4.22 26.54
N THR A 222 2.84 -3.96 27.66
CA THR A 222 3.15 -2.79 28.50
C THR A 222 4.59 -2.85 29.04
N LYS A 223 5.05 -4.01 29.47
CA LYS A 223 6.45 -4.19 29.90
C LYS A 223 7.44 -3.91 28.77
N LEU A 224 7.16 -4.40 27.57
CA LEU A 224 8.00 -4.17 26.41
C LEU A 224 8.12 -2.65 26.15
N ILE A 225 7.00 -1.93 26.14
CA ILE A 225 6.99 -0.50 25.87
C ILE A 225 7.73 0.29 26.96
N LEU A 226 7.51 -0.04 28.24
CA LEU A 226 8.21 0.59 29.35
C LEU A 226 9.72 0.24 29.43
N SER A 227 10.15 -0.85 28.76
CA SER A 227 11.56 -1.20 28.68
C SER A 227 12.34 -0.47 27.59
N LYS A 228 11.62 0.26 26.72
CA LYS A 228 12.26 1.01 25.63
C LYS A 228 13.09 2.16 26.20
N PRO A 229 14.38 2.28 25.82
CA PRO A 229 15.21 3.41 26.26
C PRO A 229 14.59 4.76 25.87
N GLY A 230 14.55 5.68 26.81
CA GLY A 230 14.00 7.03 26.60
C GLY A 230 12.49 7.15 26.85
N VAL A 231 11.79 6.09 27.17
CA VAL A 231 10.39 6.17 27.64
C VAL A 231 10.39 6.59 29.11
N GLU A 232 9.77 7.72 29.38
CA GLU A 232 9.71 8.33 30.72
C GLU A 232 8.31 8.29 31.34
N GLU A 233 7.25 8.13 30.51
CA GLU A 233 5.84 8.05 30.92
C GLU A 233 5.11 6.93 30.18
#